data_677762947fc3a15ed2f7624aa6be9e3f
#
_entry.id   677762947fc3a15ed2f7624aa6be9e3f
#
_cell.length_a   1.000
_cell.length_b   1.000
_cell.length_c   1.000
_cell.angle_alpha   90.00
_cell.angle_beta   90.00
_cell.angle_gamma   90.00
#
_symmetry.space_group_name_H-M   'P 1'
#
loop_
_entity.id
_entity.type
_entity.pdbx_description
1 polymer ?
#
loop_
_entity_poly.entity_id
_entity_poly.type
_entity_poly.pdbx_seq_one_letter_code
_entity_poly.pdbx_strand_id
1 'polypeptide(L)'
;MGMLVKPAKTLININKPLQQAIVAGKSVFRLIDEDPESNQNTKSIDSISGDICFNNVSFSYDNIKSSLNNINLTIKKGEAIALVGSTGSGKTTIVNLLTRFYNPTSGNISINDEDIFSFEIESYRSNFSYVDQNVRLFNDTISGNIAFGQNESMPKDLIINAAKVSNSIEFIEKLDKKFESEIGENGVTLSGGQRQRLSIARAIAKDSPILILDEATSA
;
A
#
# COMPACT_ATOMS: atom_id res chain seq x y z
N MET A 1 -6.35 56.33 31.51
CA MET A 1 -5.52 55.83 30.39
C MET A 1 -5.39 54.29 30.33
N GLY A 2 -5.81 53.49 31.30
CA GLY A 2 -5.67 52.03 31.32
C GLY A 2 -6.71 51.23 30.52
N MET A 3 -7.85 51.79 30.13
CA MET A 3 -8.96 51.04 29.51
C MET A 3 -8.70 50.58 28.05
N LEU A 4 -7.81 51.22 27.32
CA LEU A 4 -7.51 50.86 25.90
C LEU A 4 -6.41 49.83 25.76
N VAL A 5 -5.62 49.56 26.80
CA VAL A 5 -4.49 48.61 26.73
C VAL A 5 -4.96 47.16 26.67
N LYS A 6 -6.03 46.80 27.38
CA LYS A 6 -6.59 45.45 27.34
C LYS A 6 -7.12 45.04 25.93
N PRO A 7 -8.03 45.84 25.29
CA PRO A 7 -8.51 45.51 23.96
C PRO A 7 -7.39 45.50 22.89
N ALA A 8 -6.39 46.40 23.00
CA ALA A 8 -5.25 46.42 22.12
C ALA A 8 -4.41 45.12 22.24
N LYS A 9 -4.14 44.65 23.46
CA LYS A 9 -3.47 43.34 23.67
C LYS A 9 -4.27 42.16 23.11
N THR A 10 -5.60 42.19 23.28
CA THR A 10 -6.45 41.12 22.74
C THR A 10 -6.39 41.07 21.21
N LEU A 11 -6.44 42.23 20.55
CA LEU A 11 -6.29 42.29 19.08
C LEU A 11 -4.92 41.78 18.60
N ILE A 12 -3.84 42.09 19.29
CA ILE A 12 -2.50 41.60 18.98
C ILE A 12 -2.44 40.06 19.16
N ASN A 13 -3.05 39.57 20.23
CA ASN A 13 -3.05 38.15 20.55
C ASN A 13 -3.91 37.29 19.60
N ILE A 14 -4.88 37.85 18.89
CA ILE A 14 -5.70 37.18 17.88
C ILE A 14 -4.88 36.88 16.62
N ASN A 15 -3.86 37.67 16.31
CA ASN A 15 -3.08 37.48 15.08
C ASN A 15 -2.37 36.11 15.03
N LYS A 16 -1.80 35.66 16.15
CA LYS A 16 -1.09 34.37 16.19
C LYS A 16 -2.01 33.15 15.90
N PRO A 17 -3.16 32.99 16.63
CA PRO A 17 -4.06 31.88 16.31
C PRO A 17 -4.69 32.01 14.90
N LEU A 18 -4.92 33.22 14.40
CA LEU A 18 -5.40 33.46 13.06
C LEU A 18 -4.37 32.95 12.01
N GLN A 19 -3.11 33.29 12.17
CA GLN A 19 -2.04 32.81 11.28
C GLN A 19 -1.89 31.27 11.35
N GLN A 20 -2.00 30.69 12.55
CA GLN A 20 -1.97 29.23 12.71
C GLN A 20 -3.16 28.58 12.00
N ALA A 21 -4.36 29.14 12.13
CA ALA A 21 -5.55 28.64 11.44
C ALA A 21 -5.42 28.74 9.91
N ILE A 22 -4.86 29.84 9.40
CA ILE A 22 -4.61 30.02 7.96
C ILE A 22 -3.61 28.98 7.45
N VAL A 23 -2.51 28.74 8.18
CA VAL A 23 -1.51 27.73 7.79
C VAL A 23 -2.09 26.32 7.81
N ALA A 24 -2.83 25.98 8.87
CA ALA A 24 -3.51 24.69 8.96
C ALA A 24 -4.55 24.53 7.84
N GLY A 25 -5.37 25.55 7.58
CA GLY A 25 -6.34 25.58 6.49
C GLY A 25 -5.66 25.38 5.13
N LYS A 26 -4.58 26.11 4.84
CA LYS A 26 -3.82 25.93 3.59
C LYS A 26 -3.29 24.50 3.42
N SER A 27 -2.84 23.85 4.51
CA SER A 27 -2.36 22.46 4.43
C SER A 27 -3.49 21.49 4.11
N VAL A 28 -4.67 21.69 4.70
CA VAL A 28 -5.85 20.86 4.43
C VAL A 28 -6.35 21.06 2.99
N PHE A 29 -6.53 22.33 2.58
CA PHE A 29 -7.00 22.64 1.23
C PHE A 29 -6.00 22.16 0.16
N ARG A 30 -4.70 22.28 0.39
CA ARG A 30 -3.70 21.74 -0.54
C ARG A 30 -3.87 20.24 -0.76
N LEU A 31 -4.22 19.47 0.29
CA LEU A 31 -4.47 18.04 0.14
C LEU A 31 -5.79 17.75 -0.60
N ILE A 32 -6.82 18.60 -0.36
CA ILE A 32 -8.12 18.46 -1.04
C ILE A 32 -8.01 18.83 -2.52
N ASP A 33 -7.20 19.82 -2.84
CA ASP A 33 -7.01 20.36 -4.19
C ASP A 33 -5.94 19.56 -4.99
N GLU A 34 -5.29 18.53 -4.40
CA GLU A 34 -4.39 17.64 -5.13
C GLU A 34 -5.19 16.88 -6.20
N ASP A 35 -4.66 16.85 -7.41
CA ASP A 35 -5.27 16.12 -8.50
C ASP A 35 -5.36 14.62 -8.16
N PRO A 36 -6.52 13.98 -8.30
CA PRO A 36 -6.63 12.55 -8.09
C PRO A 36 -5.78 11.80 -9.11
N GLU A 37 -5.30 10.63 -8.73
CA GLU A 37 -4.58 9.76 -9.64
C GLU A 37 -5.40 9.54 -10.92
N SER A 38 -4.84 9.90 -12.08
CA SER A 38 -5.60 9.92 -13.33
C SER A 38 -5.98 8.51 -13.75
N ASN A 39 -7.28 8.25 -13.80
CA ASN A 39 -7.86 7.03 -14.33
C ASN A 39 -8.47 7.33 -15.73
N GLN A 40 -7.62 7.73 -16.67
CA GLN A 40 -8.07 8.10 -18.03
C GLN A 40 -8.43 6.89 -18.90
N ASN A 41 -8.04 5.69 -18.48
CA ASN A 41 -8.24 4.47 -19.25
C ASN A 41 -9.45 3.71 -18.73
N THR A 42 -10.27 3.24 -19.66
CA THR A 42 -11.54 2.57 -19.37
C THR A 42 -11.48 1.05 -19.57
N LYS A 43 -10.32 0.52 -19.98
CA LYS A 43 -10.17 -0.92 -20.20
C LYS A 43 -10.02 -1.63 -18.85
N SER A 44 -11.06 -2.30 -18.42
CA SER A 44 -11.02 -3.15 -17.22
C SER A 44 -10.25 -4.43 -17.50
N ILE A 45 -9.57 -4.96 -16.46
CA ILE A 45 -8.92 -6.27 -16.48
C ILE A 45 -9.38 -7.08 -15.27
N ASP A 46 -10.12 -8.15 -15.52
CA ASP A 46 -10.67 -8.98 -14.44
C ASP A 46 -9.60 -9.84 -13.77
N SER A 47 -8.69 -10.41 -14.55
CA SER A 47 -7.60 -11.23 -14.02
C SER A 47 -6.38 -11.17 -14.92
N ILE A 48 -5.21 -10.95 -14.29
CA ILE A 48 -3.92 -11.05 -14.96
C ILE A 48 -3.58 -12.52 -15.10
N SER A 49 -3.50 -13.00 -16.35
CA SER A 49 -3.29 -14.41 -16.65
C SER A 49 -2.09 -14.70 -17.55
N GLY A 50 -1.26 -13.72 -17.86
CA GLY A 50 -0.13 -13.86 -18.77
C GLY A 50 1.22 -13.48 -18.18
N ASP A 51 2.20 -13.43 -19.06
CA ASP A 51 3.56 -13.04 -18.71
C ASP A 51 3.65 -11.53 -18.47
N ILE A 52 4.50 -11.14 -17.51
CA ILE A 52 4.81 -9.75 -17.22
C ILE A 52 6.18 -9.45 -17.83
N CYS A 53 6.24 -8.45 -18.70
CA CYS A 53 7.47 -8.07 -19.39
C CYS A 53 7.85 -6.62 -19.08
N PHE A 54 9.09 -6.43 -18.63
CA PHE A 54 9.76 -5.13 -18.59
C PHE A 54 10.66 -5.03 -19.80
N ASN A 55 10.45 -4.03 -20.66
CA ASN A 55 11.20 -3.85 -21.91
C ASN A 55 11.97 -2.54 -21.86
N ASN A 56 13.28 -2.60 -21.68
CA ASN A 56 14.21 -1.48 -21.63
C ASN A 56 13.79 -0.41 -20.62
N VAL A 57 13.26 -0.82 -19.47
CA VAL A 57 12.69 0.09 -18.46
C VAL A 57 13.79 0.82 -17.72
N SER A 58 13.71 2.16 -17.73
CA SER A 58 14.54 3.03 -16.91
C SER A 58 13.66 3.93 -16.05
N PHE A 59 14.15 4.27 -14.85
CA PHE A 59 13.39 5.10 -13.91
C PHE A 59 14.30 5.91 -12.98
N SER A 60 13.88 7.15 -12.69
CA SER A 60 14.49 8.03 -11.70
C SER A 60 13.40 8.76 -10.90
N TYR A 61 13.55 8.86 -9.57
CA TYR A 61 12.60 9.58 -8.70
C TYR A 61 12.71 11.12 -8.83
N ASP A 62 13.90 11.61 -9.08
CA ASP A 62 14.23 13.06 -9.08
C ASP A 62 14.78 13.57 -10.41
N ASN A 63 14.82 12.71 -11.44
CA ASN A 63 15.46 12.98 -12.73
C ASN A 63 16.98 13.26 -12.65
N ILE A 64 17.61 13.06 -11.50
CA ILE A 64 19.04 13.31 -11.29
C ILE A 64 19.80 11.98 -11.23
N LYS A 65 19.31 11.05 -10.39
CA LYS A 65 19.95 9.74 -10.19
C LYS A 65 19.05 8.63 -10.68
N SER A 66 19.50 7.87 -11.67
CA SER A 66 18.80 6.69 -12.16
C SER A 66 18.70 5.64 -11.06
N SER A 67 17.48 5.21 -10.73
CA SER A 67 17.19 4.11 -9.80
C SER A 67 17.14 2.78 -10.53
N LEU A 68 16.71 2.78 -11.79
CA LEU A 68 16.72 1.63 -12.70
C LEU A 68 17.26 2.08 -14.06
N ASN A 69 18.06 1.25 -14.70
CA ASN A 69 18.65 1.57 -16.01
C ASN A 69 18.52 0.37 -16.94
N ASN A 70 17.73 0.54 -17.99
CA ASN A 70 17.56 -0.42 -19.09
C ASN A 70 17.23 -1.85 -18.60
N ILE A 71 16.27 -1.98 -17.69
CA ILE A 71 15.86 -3.26 -17.13
C ILE A 71 15.05 -4.03 -18.18
N ASN A 72 15.47 -5.27 -18.43
CA ASN A 72 14.76 -6.25 -19.23
C ASN A 72 14.50 -7.45 -18.34
N LEU A 73 13.23 -7.75 -18.07
CA LEU A 73 12.80 -8.84 -17.19
C LEU A 73 11.49 -9.42 -17.72
N THR A 74 11.43 -10.73 -17.82
CA THR A 74 10.19 -11.45 -18.13
C THR A 74 9.87 -12.38 -16.98
N ILE A 75 8.67 -12.27 -16.44
CA ILE A 75 8.11 -13.13 -15.41
C ILE A 75 7.00 -13.94 -16.05
N LYS A 76 7.19 -15.25 -16.15
CA LYS A 76 6.19 -16.12 -16.77
C LYS A 76 5.01 -16.38 -15.83
N LYS A 77 3.85 -16.63 -16.40
CA LYS A 77 2.67 -17.04 -15.65
C LYS A 77 2.99 -18.21 -14.71
N GLY A 78 2.63 -18.07 -13.43
CA GLY A 78 2.84 -19.09 -12.40
C GLY A 78 4.28 -19.22 -11.92
N GLU A 79 5.19 -18.38 -12.38
CA GLU A 79 6.58 -18.35 -11.93
C GLU A 79 6.70 -17.59 -10.60
N ALA A 80 7.51 -18.14 -9.69
CA ALA A 80 7.95 -17.44 -8.50
C ALA A 80 9.36 -16.91 -8.71
N ILE A 81 9.54 -15.59 -8.61
CA ILE A 81 10.85 -14.96 -8.75
C ILE A 81 11.28 -14.28 -7.46
N ALA A 82 12.59 -14.24 -7.21
CA ALA A 82 13.18 -13.49 -6.13
C ALA A 82 14.04 -12.36 -6.68
N LEU A 83 13.75 -11.11 -6.28
CA LEU A 83 14.60 -9.96 -6.55
C LEU A 83 15.67 -9.86 -5.46
N VAL A 84 16.91 -10.13 -5.80
CA VAL A 84 18.05 -10.15 -4.87
C VAL A 84 19.01 -9.01 -5.19
N GLY A 85 19.52 -8.35 -4.16
CA GLY A 85 20.47 -7.25 -4.31
C GLY A 85 20.62 -6.44 -3.01
N SER A 86 21.64 -5.59 -2.95
CA SER A 86 21.88 -4.69 -1.84
C SER A 86 20.76 -3.67 -1.64
N THR A 87 20.69 -3.02 -0.47
CA THR A 87 19.79 -1.90 -0.24
C THR A 87 20.06 -0.80 -1.28
N GLY A 88 19.00 -0.27 -1.88
CA GLY A 88 19.10 0.74 -2.95
C GLY A 88 19.37 0.18 -4.36
N SER A 89 19.36 -1.14 -4.56
CA SER A 89 19.54 -1.75 -5.88
C SER A 89 18.30 -1.67 -6.80
N GLY A 90 17.21 -1.06 -6.34
CA GLY A 90 16.00 -0.85 -7.16
C GLY A 90 14.93 -1.93 -7.02
N LYS A 91 15.04 -2.89 -6.08
CA LYS A 91 14.02 -3.95 -5.87
C LYS A 91 12.62 -3.38 -5.66
N THR A 92 12.47 -2.53 -4.67
CA THR A 92 11.19 -1.85 -4.36
C THR A 92 10.73 -0.94 -5.52
N THR A 93 11.67 -0.37 -6.27
CA THR A 93 11.35 0.43 -7.46
C THR A 93 10.71 -0.40 -8.56
N ILE A 94 11.19 -1.63 -8.80
CA ILE A 94 10.56 -2.56 -9.75
C ILE A 94 9.12 -2.85 -9.34
N VAL A 95 8.88 -3.13 -8.06
CA VAL A 95 7.53 -3.37 -7.52
C VAL A 95 6.64 -2.13 -7.68
N ASN A 96 7.15 -0.95 -7.35
CA ASN A 96 6.41 0.32 -7.48
C ASN A 96 6.02 0.63 -8.93
N LEU A 97 6.88 0.32 -9.88
CA LEU A 97 6.56 0.46 -11.31
C LEU A 97 5.54 -0.58 -11.75
N LEU A 98 5.69 -1.83 -11.33
CA LEU A 98 4.72 -2.89 -11.63
C LEU A 98 3.33 -2.57 -11.09
N THR A 99 3.22 -2.04 -9.88
CA THR A 99 1.94 -1.66 -9.26
C THR A 99 1.44 -0.27 -9.70
N ARG A 100 2.14 0.39 -10.63
CA ARG A 100 1.82 1.71 -11.17
C ARG A 100 1.74 2.81 -10.10
N PHE A 101 2.53 2.73 -9.02
CA PHE A 101 2.73 3.88 -8.13
C PHE A 101 3.62 4.95 -8.77
N TYR A 102 4.43 4.56 -9.75
CA TYR A 102 5.25 5.45 -10.56
C TYR A 102 5.20 5.01 -12.02
N ASN A 103 5.46 5.97 -12.91
CA ASN A 103 5.56 5.72 -14.34
C ASN A 103 7.05 5.57 -14.72
N PRO A 104 7.43 4.64 -15.59
CA PRO A 104 8.82 4.56 -16.08
C PRO A 104 9.21 5.83 -16.82
N THR A 105 10.47 6.24 -16.70
CA THR A 105 11.03 7.38 -17.46
C THR A 105 11.21 7.01 -18.94
N SER A 106 11.55 5.75 -19.23
CA SER A 106 11.63 5.19 -20.57
C SER A 106 11.40 3.68 -20.54
N GLY A 107 11.13 3.10 -21.71
CA GLY A 107 10.71 1.70 -21.85
C GLY A 107 9.23 1.52 -21.54
N ASN A 108 8.78 0.27 -21.52
CA ASN A 108 7.40 -0.08 -21.20
C ASN A 108 7.33 -1.35 -20.37
N ILE A 109 6.24 -1.47 -19.62
CA ILE A 109 5.87 -2.69 -18.88
C ILE A 109 4.58 -3.20 -19.49
N SER A 110 4.57 -4.48 -19.86
CA SER A 110 3.41 -5.10 -20.49
C SER A 110 2.98 -6.38 -19.76
N ILE A 111 1.71 -6.72 -19.93
CA ILE A 111 1.11 -7.97 -19.51
C ILE A 111 0.33 -8.53 -20.69
N ASN A 112 0.62 -9.76 -21.10
CA ASN A 112 0.06 -10.34 -22.35
C ASN A 112 0.27 -9.45 -23.58
N ASP A 113 1.45 -8.85 -23.72
CA ASP A 113 1.81 -7.91 -24.79
C ASP A 113 1.04 -6.57 -24.79
N GLU A 114 0.19 -6.35 -23.78
CA GLU A 114 -0.50 -5.07 -23.60
C GLU A 114 0.17 -4.22 -22.53
N ASP A 115 0.33 -2.92 -22.81
CA ASP A 115 0.90 -1.97 -21.88
C ASP A 115 0.03 -1.88 -20.61
N ILE A 116 0.65 -1.95 -19.42
CA ILE A 116 -0.07 -1.87 -18.15
C ILE A 116 -0.83 -0.56 -17.97
N PHE A 117 -0.38 0.52 -18.64
CA PHE A 117 -1.04 1.82 -18.62
C PHE A 117 -2.30 1.90 -19.49
N SER A 118 -2.62 0.86 -20.29
CA SER A 118 -3.88 0.77 -21.04
C SER A 118 -5.07 0.41 -20.17
N PHE A 119 -4.83 -0.17 -18.97
CA PHE A 119 -5.88 -0.63 -18.08
C PHE A 119 -6.35 0.45 -17.11
N GLU A 120 -7.60 0.33 -16.68
CA GLU A 120 -8.13 1.07 -15.53
C GLU A 120 -7.34 0.71 -14.26
N ILE A 121 -6.98 1.71 -13.46
CA ILE A 121 -6.01 1.53 -12.38
C ILE A 121 -6.56 0.66 -11.23
N GLU A 122 -7.86 0.78 -10.92
CA GLU A 122 -8.49 0.00 -9.86
C GLU A 122 -8.57 -1.47 -10.23
N SER A 123 -9.07 -1.78 -11.44
CA SER A 123 -9.16 -3.16 -11.95
C SER A 123 -7.77 -3.78 -12.11
N TYR A 124 -6.77 -2.99 -12.51
CA TYR A 124 -5.39 -3.45 -12.58
C TYR A 124 -4.83 -3.79 -11.20
N ARG A 125 -4.93 -2.87 -10.22
CA ARG A 125 -4.40 -3.07 -8.86
C ARG A 125 -5.16 -4.12 -8.05
N SER A 126 -6.41 -4.42 -8.39
CA SER A 126 -7.14 -5.52 -7.75
C SER A 126 -6.46 -6.88 -7.93
N ASN A 127 -5.67 -7.04 -8.99
CA ASN A 127 -4.92 -8.24 -9.31
C ASN A 127 -3.64 -8.47 -8.49
N PHE A 128 -3.30 -7.56 -7.58
CA PHE A 128 -2.10 -7.65 -6.75
C PHE A 128 -2.46 -7.76 -5.27
N SER A 129 -1.88 -8.75 -4.58
CA SER A 129 -1.76 -8.76 -3.14
C SER A 129 -0.35 -8.33 -2.75
N TYR A 130 -0.23 -7.40 -1.81
CA TYR A 130 1.06 -6.84 -1.40
C TYR A 130 1.27 -6.96 0.09
N VAL A 131 2.39 -7.54 0.49
CA VAL A 131 2.87 -7.60 1.88
C VAL A 131 4.07 -6.67 1.99
N ASP A 132 3.88 -5.53 2.63
CA ASP A 132 4.89 -4.50 2.84
C ASP A 132 5.85 -4.90 3.98
N GLN A 133 7.09 -4.47 3.90
CA GLN A 133 8.08 -4.54 4.98
C GLN A 133 7.57 -3.87 6.26
N ASN A 134 6.93 -2.71 6.12
CA ASN A 134 6.33 -1.96 7.22
C ASN A 134 4.83 -2.29 7.34
N VAL A 135 4.54 -3.36 8.05
CA VAL A 135 3.16 -3.83 8.23
C VAL A 135 2.29 -2.76 8.90
N ARG A 136 1.23 -2.35 8.19
CA ARG A 136 0.20 -1.45 8.72
C ARG A 136 -1.08 -2.22 9.02
N LEU A 137 -1.50 -2.16 10.27
CA LEU A 137 -2.76 -2.75 10.72
C LEU A 137 -3.70 -1.63 11.18
N PHE A 138 -4.98 -1.87 11.02
CA PHE A 138 -6.02 -0.94 11.41
C PHE A 138 -6.47 -1.19 12.84
N ASN A 139 -6.94 -0.16 13.51
CA ASN A 139 -7.56 -0.25 14.83
C ASN A 139 -8.94 -0.92 14.69
N ASP A 140 -8.92 -2.24 14.55
CA ASP A 140 -10.06 -3.10 14.30
C ASP A 140 -9.77 -4.48 14.89
N THR A 141 -10.69 -5.42 14.72
CA THR A 141 -10.51 -6.82 15.09
C THR A 141 -9.50 -7.52 14.18
N ILE A 142 -9.06 -8.70 14.57
CA ILE A 142 -8.24 -9.58 13.73
C ILE A 142 -8.99 -9.95 12.45
N SER A 143 -10.27 -10.34 12.55
CA SER A 143 -11.09 -10.63 11.37
C SER A 143 -11.22 -9.44 10.44
N GLY A 144 -11.48 -8.24 10.96
CA GLY A 144 -11.54 -7.01 10.19
C GLY A 144 -10.22 -6.69 9.47
N ASN A 145 -9.09 -6.93 10.13
CA ASN A 145 -7.77 -6.76 9.51
C ASN A 145 -7.48 -7.77 8.40
N ILE A 146 -7.88 -9.03 8.53
CA ILE A 146 -7.71 -10.05 7.48
C ILE A 146 -8.61 -9.73 6.28
N ALA A 147 -9.86 -9.33 6.52
CA ALA A 147 -10.84 -9.02 5.49
C ALA A 147 -10.66 -7.63 4.86
N PHE A 148 -9.69 -6.83 5.34
CA PHE A 148 -9.52 -5.45 4.88
C PHE A 148 -9.31 -5.33 3.37
N GLY A 149 -10.04 -4.38 2.76
CA GLY A 149 -9.95 -4.11 1.32
C GLY A 149 -10.81 -5.03 0.46
N GLN A 150 -11.64 -5.87 1.07
CA GLN A 150 -12.64 -6.67 0.37
C GLN A 150 -14.02 -6.01 0.53
N ASN A 151 -14.78 -6.00 -0.57
CA ASN A 151 -16.16 -5.56 -0.54
C ASN A 151 -16.97 -6.55 0.31
N GLU A 152 -17.72 -6.02 1.26
CA GLU A 152 -18.74 -6.65 2.11
C GLU A 152 -18.58 -8.14 2.48
N SER A 153 -18.40 -8.39 3.77
CA SER A 153 -18.49 -9.69 4.45
C SER A 153 -17.79 -10.88 3.77
N MET A 154 -16.43 -10.85 3.83
CA MET A 154 -15.68 -12.06 3.49
C MET A 154 -16.19 -13.26 4.32
N PRO A 155 -16.45 -14.43 3.69
CA PRO A 155 -16.86 -15.63 4.41
C PRO A 155 -15.87 -16.00 5.51
N LYS A 156 -16.38 -16.34 6.71
CA LYS A 156 -15.53 -16.70 7.86
C LYS A 156 -14.55 -17.83 7.55
N ASP A 157 -14.96 -18.77 6.72
CA ASP A 157 -14.12 -19.91 6.34
C ASP A 157 -12.86 -19.46 5.56
N LEU A 158 -12.96 -18.42 4.72
CA LEU A 158 -11.81 -17.85 4.00
C LEU A 158 -10.86 -17.15 4.97
N ILE A 159 -11.39 -16.39 5.95
CA ILE A 159 -10.60 -15.74 7.00
C ILE A 159 -9.83 -16.79 7.81
N ILE A 160 -10.52 -17.87 8.23
CA ILE A 160 -9.92 -18.96 9.00
C ILE A 160 -8.84 -19.67 8.17
N ASN A 161 -9.12 -19.94 6.89
CA ASN A 161 -8.15 -20.58 5.99
C ASN A 161 -6.91 -19.71 5.81
N ALA A 162 -7.08 -18.40 5.54
CA ALA A 162 -5.97 -17.46 5.42
C ALA A 162 -5.12 -17.40 6.71
N ALA A 163 -5.77 -17.41 7.89
CA ALA A 163 -5.09 -17.46 9.16
C ALA A 163 -4.31 -18.77 9.38
N LYS A 164 -4.82 -19.90 8.89
CA LYS A 164 -4.10 -21.19 8.94
C LYS A 164 -2.87 -21.18 8.04
N VAL A 165 -3.03 -20.77 6.79
CA VAL A 165 -1.93 -20.75 5.80
C VAL A 165 -0.80 -19.80 6.24
N SER A 166 -1.14 -18.66 6.85
CA SER A 166 -0.16 -17.69 7.37
C SER A 166 0.44 -18.07 8.73
N ASN A 167 0.06 -19.21 9.34
CA ASN A 167 0.38 -19.59 10.72
C ASN A 167 -0.07 -18.54 11.77
N SER A 168 -1.06 -17.73 11.45
CA SER A 168 -1.63 -16.77 12.40
C SER A 168 -2.56 -17.46 13.41
N ILE A 169 -3.15 -18.58 13.06
CA ILE A 169 -4.12 -19.31 13.88
C ILE A 169 -3.55 -19.64 15.28
N GLU A 170 -2.26 -19.94 15.37
CA GLU A 170 -1.60 -20.34 16.62
C GLU A 170 -1.68 -19.27 17.71
N PHE A 171 -1.55 -17.99 17.35
CA PHE A 171 -1.66 -16.92 18.33
C PHE A 171 -3.09 -16.41 18.47
N ILE A 172 -3.89 -16.46 17.40
CA ILE A 172 -5.30 -16.04 17.42
C ILE A 172 -6.09 -16.87 18.41
N GLU A 173 -5.91 -18.18 18.43
CA GLU A 173 -6.63 -19.07 19.34
C GLU A 173 -6.29 -18.86 20.82
N LYS A 174 -5.16 -18.22 21.11
CA LYS A 174 -4.73 -17.89 22.50
C LYS A 174 -5.32 -16.58 23.01
N LEU A 175 -5.98 -15.80 22.15
CA LEU A 175 -6.63 -14.55 22.53
C LEU A 175 -8.03 -14.81 23.08
N ASP A 176 -8.46 -14.03 24.08
CA ASP A 176 -9.74 -14.20 24.74
C ASP A 176 -10.94 -14.17 23.78
N LYS A 177 -10.92 -13.25 22.82
CA LYS A 177 -11.98 -13.09 21.80
C LYS A 177 -11.59 -13.65 20.43
N LYS A 178 -10.48 -14.38 20.34
CA LYS A 178 -9.99 -14.99 19.09
C LYS A 178 -10.00 -14.00 17.93
N PHE A 179 -10.70 -14.29 16.84
CA PHE A 179 -10.80 -13.43 15.65
C PHE A 179 -11.48 -12.08 15.92
N GLU A 180 -12.30 -11.98 16.95
CA GLU A 180 -12.98 -10.74 17.36
C GLU A 180 -12.14 -9.91 18.35
N SER A 181 -10.88 -10.27 18.58
CA SER A 181 -9.96 -9.52 19.42
C SER A 181 -9.54 -8.23 18.72
N GLU A 182 -9.73 -7.10 19.38
CA GLU A 182 -9.24 -5.79 18.94
C GLU A 182 -7.74 -5.71 19.12
N ILE A 183 -7.01 -5.26 18.09
CA ILE A 183 -5.55 -5.21 18.11
C ILE A 183 -4.97 -3.82 18.35
N GLY A 184 -5.83 -2.81 18.45
CA GLY A 184 -5.43 -1.42 18.66
C GLY A 184 -4.75 -0.79 17.44
N GLU A 185 -4.37 0.47 17.59
CA GLU A 185 -3.72 1.22 16.52
C GLU A 185 -2.40 0.57 16.10
N ASN A 186 -2.23 0.32 14.79
CA ASN A 186 -1.08 -0.39 14.20
C ASN A 186 -0.78 -1.77 14.84
N GLY A 187 -1.77 -2.40 15.46
CA GLY A 187 -1.60 -3.71 16.09
C GLY A 187 -0.64 -3.67 17.28
N VAL A 188 -0.72 -2.63 18.11
CA VAL A 188 0.17 -2.41 19.28
C VAL A 188 0.17 -3.58 20.28
N THR A 189 -0.89 -4.37 20.33
CA THR A 189 -1.01 -5.54 21.19
C THR A 189 -0.29 -6.78 20.66
N LEU A 190 0.17 -6.75 19.40
CA LEU A 190 0.81 -7.86 18.71
C LEU A 190 2.33 -7.70 18.62
N SER A 191 3.05 -8.82 18.66
CA SER A 191 4.49 -8.83 18.35
C SER A 191 4.75 -8.53 16.86
N GLY A 192 5.99 -8.16 16.49
CA GLY A 192 6.37 -7.90 15.09
C GLY A 192 6.03 -9.08 14.17
N GLY A 193 6.41 -10.30 14.57
CA GLY A 193 6.10 -11.50 13.78
C GLY A 193 4.62 -11.83 13.70
N GLN A 194 3.81 -11.51 14.74
CA GLN A 194 2.35 -11.67 14.68
C GLN A 194 1.72 -10.67 13.71
N ARG A 195 2.16 -9.41 13.72
CA ARG A 195 1.71 -8.41 12.75
C ARG A 195 2.03 -8.84 11.33
N GLN A 196 3.24 -9.35 11.10
CA GLN A 196 3.65 -9.82 9.78
C GLN A 196 2.81 -11.00 9.29
N ARG A 197 2.59 -12.03 10.14
CA ARG A 197 1.71 -13.15 9.79
C ARG A 197 0.28 -12.69 9.50
N LEU A 198 -0.23 -11.70 10.22
CA LEU A 198 -1.56 -11.13 9.96
C LEU A 198 -1.62 -10.39 8.61
N SER A 199 -0.56 -9.68 8.23
CA SER A 199 -0.44 -9.05 6.90
C SER A 199 -0.39 -10.09 5.78
N ILE A 200 0.31 -11.20 6.00
CA ILE A 200 0.33 -12.34 5.06
C ILE A 200 -1.08 -12.96 4.95
N ALA A 201 -1.78 -13.14 6.09
CA ALA A 201 -3.16 -13.62 6.08
C ALA A 201 -4.08 -12.73 5.25
N ARG A 202 -3.97 -11.41 5.39
CA ARG A 202 -4.71 -10.42 4.56
C ARG A 202 -4.42 -10.61 3.07
N ALA A 203 -3.15 -10.76 2.70
CA ALA A 203 -2.76 -10.94 1.31
C ALA A 203 -3.29 -12.26 0.72
N ILE A 204 -3.28 -13.35 1.50
CA ILE A 204 -3.84 -14.65 1.11
C ILE A 204 -5.36 -14.57 0.99
N ALA A 205 -6.03 -13.91 1.94
CA ALA A 205 -7.48 -13.76 1.93
C ALA A 205 -8.00 -13.00 0.70
N LYS A 206 -7.19 -12.08 0.17
CA LYS A 206 -7.51 -11.34 -1.05
C LYS A 206 -7.51 -12.22 -2.31
N ASP A 207 -6.78 -13.32 -2.30
CA ASP A 207 -6.69 -14.33 -3.40
C ASP A 207 -6.41 -13.72 -4.79
N SER A 208 -5.48 -12.76 -4.84
CA SER A 208 -5.12 -12.09 -6.08
C SER A 208 -4.19 -12.96 -6.93
N PRO A 209 -4.25 -12.84 -8.28
CA PRO A 209 -3.38 -13.58 -9.20
C PRO A 209 -1.88 -13.39 -8.96
N ILE A 210 -1.49 -12.22 -8.45
CA ILE A 210 -0.09 -11.85 -8.20
C ILE A 210 0.09 -11.53 -6.73
N LEU A 211 1.01 -12.23 -6.07
CA LEU A 211 1.43 -11.96 -4.70
C LEU A 211 2.83 -11.34 -4.69
N ILE A 212 2.96 -10.18 -4.08
CA ILE A 212 4.22 -9.47 -3.87
C ILE A 212 4.57 -9.51 -2.38
N LEU A 213 5.78 -9.98 -2.07
CA LEU A 213 6.31 -10.04 -0.70
C LEU A 213 7.58 -9.19 -0.62
N ASP A 214 7.53 -8.09 0.13
CA ASP A 214 8.71 -7.24 0.37
C ASP A 214 9.27 -7.51 1.77
N GLU A 215 10.44 -8.16 1.82
CA GLU A 215 11.15 -8.57 3.06
C GLU A 215 10.25 -9.26 4.11
N ALA A 216 9.26 -10.04 3.66
CA ALA A 216 8.26 -10.66 4.52
C ALA A 216 8.81 -11.72 5.50
N THR A 217 10.13 -11.99 5.50
CA THR A 217 10.78 -13.04 6.29
C THR A 217 11.84 -12.51 7.26
N SER A 218 11.96 -11.20 7.48
CA SER A 218 13.01 -10.58 8.30
C SER A 218 12.70 -10.50 9.80
N ALA A 219 11.58 -11.09 10.26
CA ALA A 219 11.17 -11.08 11.67
C ALA A 219 11.17 -12.47 12.31
#